data_755869ee495877f7380a692db4cbf118
#
_entry.id   755869ee495877f7380a692db4cbf118
#
_cell.length_a   1.000
_cell.length_b   1.000
_cell.length_c   1.000
_cell.angle_alpha   90.00
_cell.angle_beta   90.00
_cell.angle_gamma   90.00
#
_symmetry.space_group_name_H-M   'P 1'
#
loop_
_entity.id
_entity.type
_entity.pdbx_description
1 polymer ?
#
loop_
_entity_poly.entity_id
_entity_poly.type
_entity_poly.pdbx_seq_one_letter_code
_entity_poly.pdbx_strand_id
1 'polypeptide(L)'
;MTIQFKQTLAPTKDNSGKPIILSDATFAQRNEKVLQLMREYDFSSLMIYADKEHGSNFEYLTGFIPRFEEAIQVINQDGTSTLILGNENYNKTSMARTQSEGILCPFFSLPNQPMDFTKTFADYLKDVKVDASKRIGLVDWKLLSNDMDNFHNHHSIPAFIVDGIHEVFGSDKVVNATQLYMHPKEGARVTNNAEEIARYEYGAS
;
A
#
# COMPACT_ATOMS: atom_id res chain seq x y z
N MET A 1 30.10 13.36 -11.74
CA MET A 1 29.37 14.51 -11.16
C MET A 1 30.01 14.82 -9.82
N THR A 2 30.51 16.03 -9.61
CA THR A 2 31.18 16.40 -8.35
C THR A 2 30.15 17.10 -7.47
N ILE A 3 29.89 16.52 -6.28
CA ILE A 3 29.01 17.13 -5.29
C ILE A 3 29.84 18.14 -4.48
N GLN A 4 29.35 19.38 -4.37
CA GLN A 4 29.98 20.41 -3.57
C GLN A 4 29.04 20.85 -2.46
N PHE A 5 29.56 20.94 -1.24
CA PHE A 5 28.85 21.60 -0.15
C PHE A 5 28.91 23.11 -0.35
N LYS A 6 27.73 23.75 -0.36
CA LYS A 6 27.61 25.19 -0.54
C LYS A 6 26.62 25.74 0.47
N GLN A 7 27.01 26.80 1.15
CA GLN A 7 26.08 27.53 2.02
C GLN A 7 25.02 28.20 1.15
N THR A 8 23.76 28.02 1.49
CA THR A 8 22.62 28.63 0.78
C THR A 8 21.65 29.19 1.81
N LEU A 9 20.79 30.10 1.35
CA LEU A 9 19.70 30.61 2.16
C LEU A 9 18.66 29.51 2.40
N ALA A 10 18.01 29.52 3.55
CA ALA A 10 16.87 28.66 3.80
C ALA A 10 15.76 28.93 2.75
N PRO A 11 15.04 27.88 2.29
CA PRO A 11 13.89 28.08 1.42
C PRO A 11 12.86 29.02 2.07
N THR A 12 12.17 29.79 1.24
CA THR A 12 11.03 30.60 1.71
C THR A 12 9.89 29.65 2.12
N LYS A 13 9.29 29.94 3.26
CA LYS A 13 8.12 29.17 3.72
C LYS A 13 6.91 29.44 2.82
N ASP A 14 6.09 28.40 2.58
CA ASP A 14 4.77 28.61 1.97
C ASP A 14 3.83 29.19 3.02
N ASN A 15 3.47 30.45 2.84
CA ASN A 15 2.52 31.17 3.68
C ASN A 15 1.11 31.24 3.07
N SER A 16 0.82 30.43 2.04
CA SER A 16 -0.50 30.45 1.37
C SER A 16 -1.65 30.05 2.31
N GLY A 17 -1.33 29.32 3.38
CA GLY A 17 -2.32 28.82 4.37
C GLY A 17 -3.25 27.74 3.78
N LYS A 18 -2.99 27.25 2.56
CA LYS A 18 -3.83 26.25 1.90
C LYS A 18 -3.06 24.94 1.74
N PRO A 19 -3.60 23.83 2.27
CA PRO A 19 -3.00 22.51 2.07
C PRO A 19 -2.89 22.18 0.57
N ILE A 20 -1.76 21.59 0.18
CA ILE A 20 -1.56 21.07 -1.17
C ILE A 20 -2.26 19.72 -1.27
N ILE A 21 -3.27 19.65 -2.13
CA ILE A 21 -4.01 18.42 -2.43
C ILE A 21 -3.44 17.85 -3.73
N LEU A 22 -2.97 16.61 -3.69
CA LEU A 22 -2.47 15.93 -4.89
C LEU A 22 -3.61 15.71 -5.89
N SER A 23 -3.33 15.98 -7.17
CA SER A 23 -4.30 15.83 -8.26
C SER A 23 -4.59 14.36 -8.60
N ASP A 24 -5.71 14.13 -9.31
CA ASP A 24 -6.01 12.80 -9.88
C ASP A 24 -4.94 12.35 -10.87
N ALA A 25 -4.31 13.29 -11.58
CA ALA A 25 -3.21 12.99 -12.49
C ALA A 25 -1.99 12.41 -11.75
N THR A 26 -1.66 12.94 -10.56
CA THR A 26 -0.59 12.38 -9.72
C THR A 26 -0.92 10.95 -9.28
N PHE A 27 -2.16 10.67 -8.85
CA PHE A 27 -2.56 9.30 -8.48
C PHE A 27 -2.58 8.35 -9.70
N ALA A 28 -3.01 8.82 -10.87
CA ALA A 28 -2.94 8.02 -12.10
C ALA A 28 -1.47 7.66 -12.47
N GLN A 29 -0.53 8.59 -12.34
CA GLN A 29 0.89 8.34 -12.55
C GLN A 29 1.45 7.32 -11.55
N ARG A 30 1.06 7.42 -10.26
CA ARG A 30 1.46 6.47 -9.22
C ARG A 30 0.93 5.06 -9.52
N ASN A 31 -0.34 4.97 -9.92
CA ASN A 31 -0.97 3.71 -10.27
C ASN A 31 -0.25 3.05 -11.46
N GLU A 32 -0.03 3.79 -12.56
CA GLU A 32 0.68 3.26 -13.72
C GLU A 32 2.10 2.81 -13.38
N LYS A 33 2.82 3.57 -12.54
CA LYS A 33 4.16 3.19 -12.08
C LYS A 33 4.14 1.86 -11.32
N VAL A 34 3.15 1.64 -10.43
CA VAL A 34 3.01 0.38 -9.70
C VAL A 34 2.68 -0.76 -10.65
N LEU A 35 1.74 -0.58 -11.58
CA LEU A 35 1.38 -1.59 -12.58
C LEU A 35 2.57 -1.94 -13.49
N GLN A 36 3.39 -0.96 -13.86
CA GLN A 36 4.62 -1.20 -14.62
C GLN A 36 5.61 -2.07 -13.83
N LEU A 37 5.86 -1.74 -12.57
CA LEU A 37 6.74 -2.51 -11.70
C LEU A 37 6.19 -3.92 -11.46
N MET A 38 4.87 -4.10 -11.34
CA MET A 38 4.27 -5.44 -11.26
C MET A 38 4.59 -6.27 -12.51
N ARG A 39 4.54 -5.67 -13.71
CA ARG A 39 4.93 -6.35 -14.95
C ARG A 39 6.41 -6.71 -14.98
N GLU A 40 7.27 -5.79 -14.58
CA GLU A 40 8.74 -5.97 -14.54
C GLU A 40 9.17 -7.07 -13.55
N TYR A 41 8.49 -7.14 -12.39
CA TYR A 41 8.77 -8.13 -11.35
C TYR A 41 7.92 -9.41 -11.44
N ASP A 42 7.12 -9.57 -12.49
CA ASP A 42 6.27 -10.73 -12.77
C ASP A 42 5.23 -11.04 -11.67
N PHE A 43 4.56 -10.00 -11.16
CA PHE A 43 3.43 -10.13 -10.26
C PHE A 43 2.11 -9.98 -11.02
N SER A 44 1.15 -10.89 -10.79
CA SER A 44 -0.22 -10.74 -11.29
C SER A 44 -1.09 -9.89 -10.36
N SER A 45 -0.83 -9.95 -9.06
CA SER A 45 -1.53 -9.17 -8.05
C SER A 45 -0.57 -8.70 -6.95
N LEU A 46 -0.90 -7.57 -6.31
CA LEU A 46 -0.29 -7.15 -5.05
C LEU A 46 -1.35 -7.06 -3.97
N MET A 47 -1.00 -7.43 -2.75
CA MET A 47 -1.73 -7.20 -1.51
C MET A 47 -0.92 -6.25 -0.65
N ILE A 48 -1.44 -5.03 -0.43
CA ILE A 48 -0.71 -3.95 0.23
C ILE A 48 -1.33 -3.76 1.61
N TYR A 49 -0.57 -4.13 2.64
CA TYR A 49 -0.96 -3.98 4.03
C TYR A 49 -0.88 -2.53 4.51
N ALA A 50 -1.77 -2.17 5.40
CA ALA A 50 -1.70 -0.93 6.16
C ALA A 50 -2.34 -1.06 7.55
N ASP A 51 -1.79 -0.30 8.48
CA ASP A 51 -2.42 0.13 9.72
C ASP A 51 -2.20 1.65 9.88
N LYS A 52 -2.61 2.22 11.02
CA LYS A 52 -2.48 3.66 11.28
C LYS A 52 -1.04 4.16 11.22
N GLU A 53 -0.09 3.38 11.71
CA GLU A 53 1.32 3.79 11.82
C GLU A 53 2.12 3.41 10.56
N HIS A 54 1.66 2.40 9.82
CA HIS A 54 2.39 1.76 8.73
C HIS A 54 1.60 1.77 7.41
N GLY A 55 0.91 2.89 7.13
CA GLY A 55 0.00 3.01 5.99
C GLY A 55 0.56 3.62 4.71
N SER A 56 1.84 4.01 4.67
CA SER A 56 2.36 4.83 3.55
C SER A 56 2.37 4.12 2.19
N ASN A 57 2.55 2.80 2.13
CA ASN A 57 2.48 2.05 0.87
C ASN A 57 1.04 1.98 0.34
N PHE A 58 0.08 1.82 1.23
CA PHE A 58 -1.34 1.83 0.94
C PHE A 58 -1.84 3.24 0.55
N GLU A 59 -1.47 4.29 1.32
CA GLU A 59 -1.82 5.68 1.03
C GLU A 59 -1.33 6.12 -0.35
N TYR A 60 -0.22 5.58 -0.81
CA TYR A 60 0.39 5.95 -2.10
C TYR A 60 -0.59 5.84 -3.26
N LEU A 61 -1.47 4.84 -3.24
CA LEU A 61 -2.51 4.63 -4.26
C LEU A 61 -3.90 5.08 -3.80
N THR A 62 -4.25 4.82 -2.54
CA THR A 62 -5.61 5.08 -2.05
C THR A 62 -5.86 6.52 -1.64
N GLY A 63 -4.80 7.27 -1.30
CA GLY A 63 -4.90 8.66 -0.85
C GLY A 63 -5.32 8.83 0.62
N PHE A 64 -5.47 7.74 1.38
CA PHE A 64 -5.75 7.79 2.81
C PHE A 64 -5.02 6.69 3.58
N ILE A 65 -4.85 6.88 4.89
CA ILE A 65 -4.34 5.87 5.83
C ILE A 65 -5.54 5.35 6.65
N PRO A 66 -5.65 4.02 6.87
CA PRO A 66 -6.68 3.48 7.75
C PRO A 66 -6.51 4.05 9.17
N ARG A 67 -7.62 4.19 9.87
CA ARG A 67 -7.62 4.73 11.23
C ARG A 67 -8.14 3.66 12.19
N PHE A 68 -7.37 3.39 13.24
CA PHE A 68 -7.65 2.42 14.31
C PHE A 68 -7.62 0.94 13.91
N GLU A 69 -7.69 0.59 12.66
CA GLU A 69 -7.87 -0.75 12.12
C GLU A 69 -6.80 -1.06 11.08
N GLU A 70 -6.66 -2.33 10.74
CA GLU A 70 -5.90 -2.77 9.60
C GLU A 70 -6.67 -2.55 8.29
N ALA A 71 -5.94 -2.58 7.18
CA ALA A 71 -6.49 -2.58 5.83
C ALA A 71 -5.58 -3.34 4.87
N ILE A 72 -6.17 -3.88 3.82
CA ILE A 72 -5.42 -4.41 2.68
C ILE A 72 -6.00 -3.82 1.40
N GLN A 73 -5.15 -3.28 0.53
CA GLN A 73 -5.50 -3.03 -0.85
C GLN A 73 -5.00 -4.19 -1.70
N VAL A 74 -5.88 -4.78 -2.48
CA VAL A 74 -5.53 -5.71 -3.54
C VAL A 74 -5.56 -4.95 -4.85
N ILE A 75 -4.51 -5.02 -5.66
CA ILE A 75 -4.46 -4.49 -7.00
C ILE A 75 -3.97 -5.56 -7.97
N ASN A 76 -4.71 -5.77 -9.04
CA ASN A 76 -4.37 -6.70 -10.10
C ASN A 76 -3.64 -6.00 -11.24
N GLN A 77 -2.92 -6.74 -12.07
CA GLN A 77 -2.13 -6.20 -13.18
C GLN A 77 -3.00 -5.54 -14.27
N ASP A 78 -4.29 -5.85 -14.33
CA ASP A 78 -5.29 -5.18 -15.19
C ASP A 78 -5.78 -3.83 -14.64
N GLY A 79 -5.31 -3.44 -13.44
CA GLY A 79 -5.67 -2.20 -12.76
C GLY A 79 -6.92 -2.29 -11.89
N THR A 80 -7.60 -3.44 -11.83
CA THR A 80 -8.73 -3.63 -10.89
C THR A 80 -8.23 -3.60 -9.45
N SER A 81 -8.98 -2.97 -8.56
CA SER A 81 -8.60 -2.80 -7.16
C SER A 81 -9.74 -3.14 -6.21
N THR A 82 -9.39 -3.77 -5.09
CA THR A 82 -10.30 -4.09 -3.98
C THR A 82 -9.68 -3.63 -2.67
N LEU A 83 -10.48 -2.99 -1.81
CA LEU A 83 -10.09 -2.62 -0.46
C LEU A 83 -10.78 -3.53 0.55
N ILE A 84 -9.99 -4.22 1.37
CA ILE A 84 -10.47 -5.00 2.51
C ILE A 84 -10.30 -4.13 3.74
N LEU A 85 -11.40 -3.75 4.36
CA LEU A 85 -11.45 -2.73 5.41
C LEU A 85 -12.29 -3.19 6.58
N GLY A 86 -11.93 -2.74 7.78
CA GLY A 86 -12.77 -2.86 8.96
C GLY A 86 -13.93 -1.84 8.96
N ASN A 87 -14.76 -1.94 9.99
CA ASN A 87 -16.00 -1.18 10.11
C ASN A 87 -15.80 0.35 10.11
N GLU A 88 -14.72 0.84 10.77
CA GLU A 88 -14.42 2.27 10.89
C GLU A 88 -13.92 2.91 9.57
N ASN A 89 -13.39 2.08 8.67
CA ASN A 89 -12.79 2.55 7.42
C ASN A 89 -13.56 2.17 6.16
N TYR A 90 -14.57 1.29 6.25
CA TYR A 90 -15.28 0.78 5.08
C TYR A 90 -15.92 1.86 4.21
N ASN A 91 -16.46 2.92 4.82
CA ASN A 91 -17.03 4.06 4.11
C ASN A 91 -16.01 4.85 3.29
N LYS A 92 -14.71 4.73 3.58
CA LYS A 92 -13.64 5.38 2.82
C LYS A 92 -13.37 4.73 1.46
N THR A 93 -13.97 3.58 1.16
CA THR A 93 -13.87 2.96 -0.16
C THR A 93 -14.23 3.94 -1.28
N SER A 94 -15.30 4.72 -1.09
CA SER A 94 -15.74 5.73 -2.07
C SER A 94 -14.83 6.96 -2.18
N MET A 95 -13.90 7.12 -1.24
CA MET A 95 -12.94 8.23 -1.20
C MET A 95 -11.58 7.83 -1.76
N ALA A 96 -11.37 6.55 -2.05
CA ALA A 96 -10.12 6.05 -2.58
C ALA A 96 -9.80 6.66 -3.94
N ARG A 97 -8.55 7.13 -4.10
CA ARG A 97 -8.09 7.79 -5.34
C ARG A 97 -7.83 6.78 -6.47
N THR A 98 -7.56 5.53 -6.14
CA THR A 98 -7.68 4.40 -7.07
C THR A 98 -9.09 3.84 -6.92
N GLN A 99 -9.87 3.84 -8.00
CA GLN A 99 -11.21 3.28 -7.98
C GLN A 99 -11.16 1.82 -7.52
N SER A 100 -11.91 1.51 -6.46
CA SER A 100 -11.84 0.21 -5.79
C SER A 100 -13.21 -0.30 -5.39
N GLU A 101 -13.38 -1.61 -5.40
CA GLU A 101 -14.49 -2.29 -4.71
C GLU A 101 -14.13 -2.41 -3.22
N GLY A 102 -15.13 -2.37 -2.32
CA GLY A 102 -14.92 -2.51 -0.88
C GLY A 102 -15.43 -3.85 -0.36
N ILE A 103 -14.64 -4.51 0.47
CA ILE A 103 -15.04 -5.68 1.25
C ILE A 103 -14.93 -5.32 2.73
N LEU A 104 -16.06 -5.43 3.46
CA LEU A 104 -16.06 -5.29 4.91
C LEU A 104 -15.53 -6.57 5.54
N CYS A 105 -14.41 -6.47 6.24
CA CYS A 105 -13.80 -7.57 6.96
C CYS A 105 -13.80 -7.27 8.47
N PRO A 106 -14.70 -7.86 9.26
CA PRO A 106 -14.78 -7.61 10.69
C PRO A 106 -13.55 -8.00 11.51
N PHE A 107 -12.66 -8.85 10.95
CA PHE A 107 -11.37 -9.16 11.58
C PHE A 107 -10.43 -7.97 11.72
N PHE A 108 -10.63 -6.93 10.92
CA PHE A 108 -9.90 -5.67 11.00
C PHE A 108 -10.58 -4.65 11.91
N SER A 109 -11.80 -4.94 12.35
CA SER A 109 -12.58 -4.03 13.20
C SER A 109 -12.09 -4.01 14.64
N LEU A 110 -12.36 -2.92 15.33
CA LEU A 110 -12.05 -2.79 16.75
C LEU A 110 -12.78 -3.86 17.60
N PRO A 111 -12.25 -4.23 18.76
CA PRO A 111 -12.94 -5.12 19.70
C PRO A 111 -14.36 -4.63 20.00
N ASN A 112 -15.28 -5.55 20.15
CA ASN A 112 -16.72 -5.32 20.40
C ASN A 112 -17.51 -4.69 19.24
N GLN A 113 -16.92 -4.59 18.06
CA GLN A 113 -17.64 -4.29 16.83
C GLN A 113 -18.40 -5.55 16.32
N PRO A 114 -19.43 -5.38 15.47
CA PRO A 114 -20.12 -6.53 14.88
C PRO A 114 -19.17 -7.51 14.17
N MET A 115 -19.29 -8.79 14.49
CA MET A 115 -18.47 -9.87 13.95
C MET A 115 -19.37 -10.98 13.42
N ASP A 116 -19.04 -11.52 12.25
CA ASP A 116 -19.63 -12.75 11.74
C ASP A 116 -18.80 -13.95 12.22
N PHE A 117 -19.29 -14.61 13.27
CA PHE A 117 -18.61 -15.76 13.86
C PHE A 117 -18.71 -17.04 13.01
N THR A 118 -19.39 -17.00 11.87
CA THR A 118 -19.50 -18.15 10.95
C THR A 118 -18.43 -18.16 9.87
N LYS A 119 -17.70 -17.05 9.68
CA LYS A 119 -16.64 -16.90 8.68
C LYS A 119 -15.28 -16.82 9.34
N THR A 120 -14.28 -17.41 8.68
CA THR A 120 -12.86 -17.21 8.98
C THR A 120 -12.31 -16.01 8.20
N PHE A 121 -11.12 -15.53 8.55
CA PHE A 121 -10.45 -14.50 7.76
C PHE A 121 -10.20 -14.96 6.31
N ALA A 122 -9.84 -16.22 6.12
CA ALA A 122 -9.65 -16.83 4.80
C ALA A 122 -10.94 -16.79 3.95
N ASP A 123 -12.14 -16.90 4.57
CA ASP A 123 -13.39 -16.81 3.82
C ASP A 123 -13.63 -15.41 3.23
N TYR A 124 -13.23 -14.35 3.92
CA TYR A 124 -13.27 -12.99 3.35
C TYR A 124 -12.28 -12.83 2.19
N LEU A 125 -11.11 -13.47 2.26
CA LEU A 125 -10.13 -13.43 1.17
C LEU A 125 -10.61 -14.16 -0.09
N LYS A 126 -11.44 -15.20 0.03
CA LYS A 126 -12.04 -15.91 -1.13
C LYS A 126 -13.01 -15.05 -1.93
N ASP A 127 -13.60 -14.04 -1.29
CA ASP A 127 -14.51 -13.08 -1.95
C ASP A 127 -13.73 -12.00 -2.75
N VAL A 128 -12.40 -11.92 -2.60
CA VAL A 128 -11.56 -10.93 -3.28
C VAL A 128 -11.17 -11.44 -4.66
N LYS A 129 -11.31 -10.57 -5.65
CA LYS A 129 -10.81 -10.85 -7.01
C LYS A 129 -9.29 -10.73 -7.02
N VAL A 130 -8.59 -11.86 -7.01
CA VAL A 130 -7.14 -11.95 -7.10
C VAL A 130 -6.76 -12.71 -8.36
N ASP A 131 -5.91 -12.12 -9.17
CA ASP A 131 -5.28 -12.88 -10.25
C ASP A 131 -4.10 -13.68 -9.67
N ALA A 132 -4.32 -14.99 -9.51
CA ALA A 132 -3.31 -15.93 -9.04
C ALA A 132 -2.63 -16.70 -10.17
N SER A 133 -2.68 -16.20 -11.41
CA SER A 133 -2.03 -16.81 -12.58
C SER A 133 -0.50 -16.83 -12.46
N LYS A 134 0.06 -15.84 -11.75
CA LYS A 134 1.49 -15.72 -11.44
C LYS A 134 1.70 -15.55 -9.93
N ARG A 135 2.83 -14.94 -9.53
CA ARG A 135 3.12 -14.63 -8.14
C ARG A 135 2.21 -13.50 -7.63
N ILE A 136 1.86 -13.61 -6.37
CA ILE A 136 1.16 -12.57 -5.61
C ILE A 136 2.19 -11.89 -4.70
N GLY A 137 2.33 -10.58 -4.83
CA GLY A 137 3.23 -9.81 -3.99
C GLY A 137 2.51 -9.33 -2.73
N LEU A 138 3.02 -9.69 -1.56
CA LEU A 138 2.57 -9.12 -0.30
C LEU A 138 3.48 -7.95 0.08
N VAL A 139 2.92 -6.75 0.10
CA VAL A 139 3.64 -5.51 0.39
C VAL A 139 3.47 -5.18 1.86
N ASP A 140 4.56 -5.35 2.60
CA ASP A 140 4.66 -5.07 4.01
C ASP A 140 4.94 -3.57 4.27
N TRP A 141 4.99 -3.18 5.53
CA TRP A 141 5.35 -1.82 5.91
C TRP A 141 6.87 -1.59 6.00
N LYS A 142 7.66 -2.66 6.22
CA LYS A 142 9.10 -2.58 6.44
C LYS A 142 9.86 -3.30 5.33
N LEU A 143 10.80 -2.58 4.71
CA LEU A 143 11.76 -3.21 3.80
C LEU A 143 12.77 -4.02 4.62
N LEU A 144 12.70 -5.33 4.48
CA LEU A 144 13.70 -6.25 5.01
C LEU A 144 14.83 -6.33 3.98
N SER A 145 16.04 -5.99 4.41
CA SER A 145 17.23 -6.00 3.56
C SER A 145 18.36 -6.65 4.32
N ASN A 146 18.63 -7.91 4.01
CA ASN A 146 19.80 -8.63 4.51
C ASN A 146 20.27 -9.59 3.41
N ASP A 147 21.53 -9.46 3.02
CA ASP A 147 22.13 -10.31 1.98
C ASP A 147 22.25 -11.78 2.41
N MET A 148 22.08 -12.06 3.71
CA MET A 148 22.20 -13.40 4.28
C MET A 148 20.88 -14.16 4.38
N ASP A 149 19.72 -13.45 4.33
CA ASP A 149 18.40 -14.03 4.51
C ASP A 149 17.57 -14.00 3.24
N ASN A 150 16.79 -15.05 3.02
CA ASN A 150 15.78 -15.08 1.99
C ASN A 150 14.55 -14.26 2.41
N PHE A 151 14.68 -12.92 2.37
CA PHE A 151 13.64 -11.99 2.79
C PHE A 151 12.33 -12.10 1.98
N HIS A 152 12.34 -12.78 0.83
CA HIS A 152 11.15 -12.99 0.02
C HIS A 152 10.05 -13.79 0.74
N ASN A 153 10.41 -14.57 1.75
CA ASN A 153 9.48 -15.37 2.53
C ASN A 153 9.24 -14.81 3.94
N HIS A 154 9.83 -13.66 4.27
CA HIS A 154 9.68 -13.04 5.58
C HIS A 154 8.72 -11.86 5.50
N HIS A 155 7.83 -11.76 6.47
CA HIS A 155 6.81 -10.73 6.55
C HIS A 155 6.87 -9.98 7.88
N SER A 156 6.58 -8.68 7.84
CA SER A 156 6.57 -7.76 9.00
C SER A 156 5.15 -7.32 9.40
N ILE A 157 4.14 -8.06 8.96
CA ILE A 157 2.72 -7.79 9.22
C ILE A 157 2.12 -8.87 10.13
N PRO A 158 0.90 -8.68 10.68
CA PRO A 158 0.29 -9.65 11.59
C PRO A 158 0.22 -11.07 11.01
N ALA A 159 0.62 -12.05 11.81
CA ALA A 159 0.72 -13.44 11.37
C ALA A 159 -0.62 -13.99 10.83
N PHE A 160 -1.75 -13.68 11.45
CA PHE A 160 -3.06 -14.17 11.00
C PHE A 160 -3.41 -13.72 9.57
N ILE A 161 -2.91 -12.56 9.14
CA ILE A 161 -3.08 -12.06 7.78
C ILE A 161 -2.25 -12.90 6.81
N VAL A 162 -0.97 -13.12 7.13
CA VAL A 162 -0.07 -13.94 6.30
C VAL A 162 -0.61 -15.37 6.19
N ASP A 163 -1.00 -15.96 7.33
CA ASP A 163 -1.51 -17.34 7.40
C ASP A 163 -2.79 -17.47 6.55
N GLY A 164 -3.73 -16.53 6.67
CA GLY A 164 -4.95 -16.55 5.87
C GLY A 164 -4.71 -16.35 4.36
N ILE A 165 -3.76 -15.50 3.97
CA ILE A 165 -3.37 -15.32 2.57
C ILE A 165 -2.73 -16.61 2.04
N HIS A 166 -1.83 -17.24 2.81
CA HIS A 166 -1.21 -18.52 2.44
C HIS A 166 -2.22 -19.67 2.35
N GLU A 167 -3.22 -19.70 3.23
CA GLU A 167 -4.29 -20.70 3.21
C GLU A 167 -5.09 -20.63 1.89
N VAL A 168 -5.39 -19.40 1.42
CA VAL A 168 -6.24 -19.22 0.24
C VAL A 168 -5.46 -19.35 -1.06
N PHE A 169 -4.26 -18.78 -1.14
CA PHE A 169 -3.53 -18.62 -2.41
C PHE A 169 -2.30 -19.52 -2.53
N GLY A 170 -1.88 -20.18 -1.46
CA GLY A 170 -0.69 -21.01 -1.41
C GLY A 170 0.58 -20.23 -1.05
N SER A 171 1.36 -20.75 -0.12
CA SER A 171 2.61 -20.12 0.35
C SER A 171 3.73 -20.10 -0.71
N ASP A 172 3.63 -20.93 -1.72
CA ASP A 172 4.56 -20.99 -2.87
C ASP A 172 4.35 -19.86 -3.87
N LYS A 173 3.15 -19.28 -3.89
CA LYS A 173 2.80 -18.17 -4.80
C LYS A 173 2.93 -16.78 -4.16
N VAL A 174 2.85 -16.71 -2.85
CA VAL A 174 2.86 -15.44 -2.10
C VAL A 174 4.30 -15.13 -1.67
N VAL A 175 4.81 -13.98 -2.08
CA VAL A 175 6.16 -13.54 -1.73
C VAL A 175 6.18 -12.09 -1.28
N ASN A 176 7.14 -11.72 -0.45
CA ASN A 176 7.33 -10.32 -0.04
C ASN A 176 7.70 -9.46 -1.25
N ALA A 177 6.89 -8.44 -1.52
CA ALA A 177 7.06 -7.49 -2.62
C ALA A 177 7.31 -6.04 -2.13
N THR A 178 7.69 -5.86 -0.87
CA THR A 178 7.88 -4.52 -0.27
C THR A 178 8.93 -3.70 -1.03
N GLN A 179 9.94 -4.35 -1.59
CA GLN A 179 10.94 -3.68 -2.41
C GLN A 179 10.35 -2.99 -3.66
N LEU A 180 9.22 -3.46 -4.20
CA LEU A 180 8.55 -2.80 -5.31
C LEU A 180 8.17 -1.35 -4.97
N TYR A 181 7.84 -1.07 -3.71
CA TYR A 181 7.56 0.27 -3.21
C TYR A 181 8.78 1.00 -2.67
N MET A 182 9.69 0.31 -1.99
CA MET A 182 10.70 0.91 -1.10
C MET A 182 12.14 0.67 -1.55
N HIS A 183 12.41 -0.05 -2.66
CA HIS A 183 13.78 -0.23 -3.15
C HIS A 183 14.41 1.14 -3.43
N PRO A 184 15.64 1.44 -2.91
CA PRO A 184 16.17 2.81 -2.87
C PRO A 184 16.46 3.44 -4.24
N LYS A 185 16.47 2.68 -5.32
CA LYS A 185 16.70 3.19 -6.68
C LYS A 185 15.49 3.04 -7.59
N GLU A 186 14.73 1.98 -7.44
CA GLU A 186 13.71 1.52 -8.41
C GLU A 186 12.29 1.48 -7.84
N GLY A 187 12.15 1.60 -6.52
CA GLY A 187 10.85 1.52 -5.85
C GLY A 187 9.87 2.61 -6.32
N ALA A 188 8.60 2.32 -6.24
CA ALA A 188 7.53 3.24 -6.66
C ALA A 188 7.60 4.58 -5.91
N ARG A 189 8.01 4.58 -4.64
CA ARG A 189 8.00 5.74 -3.75
C ARG A 189 9.33 6.49 -3.66
N VAL A 190 10.32 6.18 -4.48
CA VAL A 190 11.66 6.82 -4.40
C VAL A 190 11.79 8.11 -5.20
N THR A 191 10.79 8.45 -5.99
CA THR A 191 10.75 9.70 -6.74
C THR A 191 9.45 10.46 -6.44
N ASN A 192 9.55 11.78 -6.42
CA ASN A 192 8.42 12.68 -6.23
C ASN A 192 8.25 13.57 -7.45
N ASN A 193 7.01 13.87 -7.81
CA ASN A 193 6.70 14.90 -8.78
C ASN A 193 6.61 16.29 -8.12
N ALA A 194 6.35 17.34 -8.90
CA ALA A 194 6.31 18.70 -8.40
C ALA A 194 5.20 18.94 -7.34
N GLU A 195 4.04 18.31 -7.48
CA GLU A 195 2.94 18.44 -6.51
C GLU A 195 3.30 17.78 -5.17
N GLU A 196 3.96 16.62 -5.23
CA GLU A 196 4.41 15.90 -4.04
C GLU A 196 5.46 16.71 -3.28
N ILE A 197 6.42 17.30 -4.00
CA ILE A 197 7.43 18.18 -3.41
C ILE A 197 6.75 19.38 -2.75
N ALA A 198 5.82 20.06 -3.44
CA ALA A 198 5.08 21.19 -2.90
C ALA A 198 4.27 20.83 -1.63
N ARG A 199 3.67 19.61 -1.60
CA ARG A 199 2.98 19.10 -0.41
C ARG A 199 3.92 18.93 0.79
N TYR A 200 5.13 18.39 0.56
CA TYR A 200 6.14 18.25 1.62
C TYR A 200 6.65 19.61 2.10
N GLU A 201 6.89 20.55 1.21
CA GLU A 201 7.28 21.92 1.57
C GLU A 201 6.22 22.61 2.41
N TYR A 202 4.94 22.48 2.03
CA TYR A 202 3.82 22.99 2.82
C TYR A 202 3.77 22.37 4.23
N GLY A 203 3.96 21.06 4.34
CA GLY A 203 3.96 20.37 5.63
C GLY A 203 5.16 20.69 6.53
N ALA A 204 6.26 21.21 5.96
CA ALA A 204 7.49 21.58 6.66
C ALA A 204 7.53 23.07 7.08
N SER A 205 6.61 23.90 6.60
CA SER A 205 6.56 25.34 6.85
C SER A 205 5.64 25.71 8.02
#